data_f8ee97dd472ac8bd6fb42637b25e5d17
#
_entry.id   f8ee97dd472ac8bd6fb42637b25e5d17
#
_cell.length_a   1.000
_cell.length_b   1.000
_cell.length_c   1.000
_cell.angle_alpha   90.00
_cell.angle_beta   90.00
_cell.angle_gamma   90.00
#
_symmetry.space_group_name_H-M   'P 1'
#
loop_
_entity.id
_entity.type
_entity.pdbx_description
1 polymer ?
#
loop_
_entity_poly.entity_id
_entity_poly.type
_entity_poly.pdbx_seq_one_letter_code
_entity_poly.pdbx_strand_id
1 'polypeptide(L)'
;MNKEIMIGNHKISEDSPTFVIAEMSANHLMDFDRAVAIMQAAKDAGADAIKIQTYTPDTITLDCDDPCFQITQGTIWDGTTLHKLYQTAYTPWEWQPKLKKIAEEMGLVFFSSPFDLTSIDFLEEMDVPVYKVASFEINDIPFIRKIARTGKPIIMSTGIAYLADMELALRTCKEEGNENVILLKCTSAYPAPYEDINLKTIPSMKEVFDCVVGLSDHTMGCAVAGAGVALGAKVVEKHLTLRRADGGADAAFSMEPEEFKEMVDHIRMIEKAAGRVTYDLTPKQKKSREHSRSLFVAQDMKAGDVFTPENLRSVRPSCGLHTKYYEELLGKRINRDAKLGTPMSWDLVDFTEKEQQ
;
A
#
# COMPACT_ATOMS: atom_id res chain seq x y z
N MET A 1 -6.19 8.28 -17.42
CA MET A 1 -5.42 9.09 -16.45
C MET A 1 -3.94 8.80 -16.58
N ASN A 2 -3.07 9.73 -16.15
CA ASN A 2 -1.62 9.52 -16.18
C ASN A 2 -1.20 8.41 -15.21
N LYS A 3 -0.21 7.59 -15.64
CA LYS A 3 0.34 6.48 -14.83
C LYS A 3 1.56 6.90 -14.02
N GLU A 4 2.14 8.04 -14.34
CA GLU A 4 3.26 8.64 -13.65
C GLU A 4 2.87 10.08 -13.29
N ILE A 5 2.86 10.37 -12.01
CA ILE A 5 2.43 11.67 -11.46
C ILE A 5 3.54 12.18 -10.56
N MET A 6 3.93 13.44 -10.73
CA MET A 6 4.92 14.09 -9.88
C MET A 6 4.24 14.87 -8.77
N ILE A 7 4.62 14.62 -7.52
CA ILE A 7 4.21 15.39 -6.34
C ILE A 7 5.47 15.95 -5.70
N GLY A 8 5.73 17.23 -5.86
CA GLY A 8 7.02 17.78 -5.53
C GLY A 8 8.14 17.04 -6.28
N ASN A 9 9.10 16.51 -5.55
CA ASN A 9 10.20 15.71 -6.09
C ASN A 9 9.90 14.20 -6.14
N HIS A 10 8.73 13.76 -5.74
CA HIS A 10 8.35 12.36 -5.69
C HIS A 10 7.60 11.95 -6.95
N LYS A 11 8.12 10.93 -7.63
CA LYS A 11 7.42 10.25 -8.72
C LYS A 11 6.50 9.18 -8.14
N ILE A 12 5.22 9.24 -8.47
CA ILE A 12 4.21 8.25 -8.09
C ILE A 12 3.87 7.44 -9.34
N SER A 13 4.21 6.17 -9.33
CA SER A 13 3.96 5.24 -10.45
C SER A 13 3.93 3.81 -9.94
N GLU A 14 3.66 2.84 -10.83
CA GLU A 14 3.67 1.42 -10.49
C GLU A 14 5.00 0.95 -9.90
N ASP A 15 6.11 1.46 -10.44
CA ASP A 15 7.47 1.04 -10.07
C ASP A 15 8.10 1.90 -8.97
N SER A 16 7.42 2.98 -8.54
CA SER A 16 7.94 3.84 -7.47
C SER A 16 7.65 3.26 -6.09
N PRO A 17 8.40 3.63 -5.05
CA PRO A 17 8.02 3.39 -3.67
C PRO A 17 6.64 4.00 -3.37
N THR A 18 5.92 3.43 -2.42
CA THR A 18 4.65 3.97 -1.93
C THR A 18 4.88 5.32 -1.28
N PHE A 19 4.10 6.32 -1.67
CA PHE A 19 4.11 7.65 -1.09
C PHE A 19 3.26 7.66 0.17
N VAL A 20 3.89 7.90 1.33
CA VAL A 20 3.24 7.84 2.64
C VAL A 20 2.92 9.24 3.14
N ILE A 21 1.65 9.48 3.40
CA ILE A 21 1.09 10.76 3.85
C ILE A 21 0.67 10.64 5.32
N ALA A 22 1.26 11.46 6.17
CA ALA A 22 0.75 11.67 7.53
C ALA A 22 -0.31 12.76 7.50
N GLU A 23 -1.54 12.42 7.91
CA GLU A 23 -2.63 13.37 8.09
C GLU A 23 -2.63 13.92 9.50
N MET A 24 -2.39 15.22 9.66
CA MET A 24 -2.45 15.89 10.94
C MET A 24 -3.89 16.13 11.39
N SER A 25 -4.77 16.53 10.46
CA SER A 25 -6.15 16.90 10.78
C SER A 25 -6.25 17.83 12.00
N ALA A 26 -7.20 17.59 12.89
CA ALA A 26 -7.43 18.39 14.12
C ALA A 26 -6.49 18.02 15.30
N ASN A 27 -5.52 17.13 15.12
CA ASN A 27 -4.65 16.63 16.18
C ASN A 27 -3.68 17.67 16.76
N HIS A 28 -3.58 18.85 16.12
CA HIS A 28 -2.83 20.00 16.63
C HIS A 28 -3.50 20.66 17.87
N LEU A 29 -4.77 20.36 18.18
CA LEU A 29 -5.49 20.87 19.35
C LEU A 29 -5.43 22.40 19.49
N MET A 30 -5.47 23.15 18.39
CA MET A 30 -5.33 24.62 18.35
C MET A 30 -3.99 25.12 18.95
N ASP A 31 -2.94 24.31 18.90
CA ASP A 31 -1.59 24.63 19.37
C ASP A 31 -0.60 24.51 18.20
N PHE A 32 0.04 25.63 17.85
CA PHE A 32 1.01 25.71 16.74
C PHE A 32 2.26 24.84 16.99
N ASP A 33 2.79 24.88 18.22
CA ASP A 33 4.00 24.12 18.56
C ASP A 33 3.71 22.61 18.53
N ARG A 34 2.49 22.21 18.90
CA ARG A 34 2.03 20.83 18.74
C ARG A 34 1.92 20.42 17.27
N ALA A 35 1.43 21.32 16.40
CA ALA A 35 1.40 21.05 14.96
C ALA A 35 2.81 20.80 14.43
N VAL A 36 3.79 21.62 14.82
CA VAL A 36 5.21 21.43 14.45
C VAL A 36 5.76 20.10 15.01
N ALA A 37 5.42 19.75 16.25
CA ALA A 37 5.85 18.48 16.85
C ALA A 37 5.26 17.26 16.11
N ILE A 38 4.01 17.32 15.63
CA ILE A 38 3.41 16.27 14.79
C ILE A 38 4.15 16.15 13.45
N MET A 39 4.52 17.27 12.84
CA MET A 39 5.31 17.27 11.61
C MET A 39 6.70 16.62 11.81
N GLN A 40 7.36 16.93 12.92
CA GLN A 40 8.63 16.29 13.28
C GLN A 40 8.45 14.77 13.48
N ALA A 41 7.40 14.37 14.19
CA ALA A 41 7.07 12.95 14.39
C ALA A 41 6.79 12.23 13.06
N ALA A 42 6.07 12.86 12.12
CA ALA A 42 5.85 12.33 10.78
C ALA A 42 7.17 12.12 10.02
N LYS A 43 8.07 13.11 10.09
CA LYS A 43 9.41 13.03 9.47
C LYS A 43 10.23 11.89 10.07
N ASP A 44 10.30 11.81 11.40
CA ASP A 44 11.08 10.79 12.12
C ASP A 44 10.54 9.37 11.89
N ALA A 45 9.24 9.25 11.67
CA ALA A 45 8.58 8.01 11.29
C ALA A 45 8.80 7.62 9.83
N GLY A 46 9.34 8.51 8.99
CA GLY A 46 9.65 8.25 7.59
C GLY A 46 8.49 8.51 6.63
N ALA A 47 7.53 9.38 6.98
CA ALA A 47 6.55 9.89 6.06
C ALA A 47 7.21 10.69 4.92
N ASP A 48 6.62 10.63 3.73
CA ASP A 48 7.05 11.44 2.57
C ASP A 48 6.37 12.82 2.60
N ALA A 49 5.20 12.90 3.19
CA ALA A 49 4.40 14.13 3.24
C ALA A 49 3.65 14.29 4.56
N ILE A 50 3.36 15.56 4.87
CA ILE A 50 2.39 15.96 5.89
C ILE A 50 1.21 16.66 5.20
N LYS A 51 -0.01 16.24 5.54
CA LYS A 51 -1.25 16.86 5.06
C LYS A 51 -1.97 17.54 6.21
N ILE A 52 -2.55 18.68 5.92
CA ILE A 52 -3.45 19.42 6.81
C ILE A 52 -4.81 19.64 6.14
N GLN A 53 -5.68 20.39 6.78
CA GLN A 53 -7.00 20.73 6.29
C GLN A 53 -7.17 22.25 6.23
N THR A 54 -7.73 22.76 5.13
CA THR A 54 -7.94 24.20 4.91
C THR A 54 -9.41 24.51 4.77
N TYR A 55 -10.00 25.00 5.82
CA TYR A 55 -11.36 25.53 5.91
C TYR A 55 -11.46 26.49 7.09
N THR A 56 -12.57 27.23 7.17
CA THR A 56 -13.07 27.84 8.40
C THR A 56 -14.44 27.25 8.72
N PRO A 57 -14.94 27.36 9.96
CA PRO A 57 -16.29 26.90 10.27
C PRO A 57 -17.35 27.50 9.32
N ASP A 58 -17.17 28.76 8.94
CA ASP A 58 -18.12 29.50 8.09
C ASP A 58 -18.01 29.15 6.59
N THR A 59 -16.89 28.56 6.16
CA THR A 59 -16.70 28.17 4.75
C THR A 59 -17.11 26.74 4.46
N ILE A 60 -17.04 25.85 5.47
CA ILE A 60 -17.36 24.42 5.31
C ILE A 60 -18.84 24.11 5.61
N THR A 61 -19.49 24.91 6.48
CA THR A 61 -20.89 24.70 6.87
C THR A 61 -21.55 26.04 7.27
N LEU A 62 -22.78 26.00 7.76
CA LEU A 62 -23.51 27.15 8.25
C LEU A 62 -23.63 27.11 9.78
N ASP A 63 -23.54 28.28 10.44
CA ASP A 63 -23.88 28.40 11.87
C ASP A 63 -25.41 28.34 12.01
N CYS A 64 -25.92 27.13 12.19
CA CYS A 64 -27.35 26.86 12.18
C CYS A 64 -27.68 25.71 13.14
N ASP A 65 -28.74 25.88 13.92
CA ASP A 65 -29.24 24.84 14.85
C ASP A 65 -30.33 23.94 14.23
N ASP A 66 -30.61 24.07 12.93
CA ASP A 66 -31.55 23.18 12.23
C ASP A 66 -31.13 21.70 12.36
N PRO A 67 -32.06 20.76 12.46
CA PRO A 67 -31.72 19.32 12.58
C PRO A 67 -30.76 18.78 11.53
N CYS A 68 -30.71 19.35 10.31
CA CYS A 68 -29.79 18.96 9.27
C CYS A 68 -28.32 19.23 9.62
N PHE A 69 -28.04 20.17 10.52
CA PHE A 69 -26.69 20.53 10.96
C PHE A 69 -26.29 19.92 12.30
N GLN A 70 -27.18 19.14 12.94
CA GLN A 70 -26.88 18.40 14.16
C GLN A 70 -26.16 17.09 13.83
N ILE A 71 -25.14 16.75 14.59
CA ILE A 71 -24.44 15.47 14.47
C ILE A 71 -25.16 14.44 15.35
N THR A 72 -25.83 13.46 14.71
CA THR A 72 -26.68 12.46 15.36
C THR A 72 -26.57 11.06 14.74
N GLN A 73 -25.49 10.80 14.00
CA GLN A 73 -25.34 9.57 13.19
C GLN A 73 -24.66 8.42 13.95
N GLY A 74 -24.47 8.50 15.24
CA GLY A 74 -23.76 7.48 16.04
C GLY A 74 -22.24 7.57 15.90
N THR A 75 -21.74 8.77 15.66
CA THR A 75 -20.31 9.06 15.55
C THR A 75 -19.71 9.48 16.89
N ILE A 76 -18.38 9.55 16.97
CA ILE A 76 -17.67 10.08 18.15
C ILE A 76 -17.93 11.57 18.38
N TRP A 77 -18.55 12.28 17.43
CA TRP A 77 -18.84 13.72 17.47
C TRP A 77 -20.33 14.03 17.78
N ASP A 78 -21.15 13.05 18.06
CA ASP A 78 -22.58 13.24 18.32
C ASP A 78 -22.85 14.20 19.47
N GLY A 79 -23.92 14.98 19.37
CA GLY A 79 -24.39 15.88 20.44
C GLY A 79 -23.95 17.34 20.27
N THR A 80 -23.37 17.71 19.11
CA THR A 80 -23.04 19.08 18.76
C THR A 80 -23.47 19.40 17.34
N THR A 81 -23.37 20.66 16.89
CA THR A 81 -23.55 21.04 15.50
C THR A 81 -22.24 20.93 14.70
N LEU A 82 -22.34 20.76 13.38
CA LEU A 82 -21.17 20.77 12.50
C LEU A 82 -20.32 22.05 12.69
N HIS A 83 -20.94 23.22 12.75
CA HIS A 83 -20.22 24.49 12.91
C HIS A 83 -19.42 24.54 14.23
N LYS A 84 -20.02 24.14 15.36
CA LYS A 84 -19.34 24.10 16.65
C LYS A 84 -18.18 23.11 16.67
N LEU A 85 -18.33 21.95 16.04
CA LEU A 85 -17.23 20.98 15.90
C LEU A 85 -16.08 21.62 15.10
N TYR A 86 -16.35 22.20 13.95
CA TYR A 86 -15.33 22.79 13.09
C TYR A 86 -14.62 24.00 13.72
N GLN A 87 -15.27 24.74 14.63
CA GLN A 87 -14.61 25.80 15.42
C GLN A 87 -13.44 25.29 16.26
N THR A 88 -13.45 24.02 16.66
CA THR A 88 -12.38 23.43 17.48
C THR A 88 -11.41 22.58 16.65
N ALA A 89 -11.72 22.29 15.39
CA ALA A 89 -11.01 21.33 14.56
C ALA A 89 -10.23 21.95 13.40
N TYR A 90 -10.57 23.19 12.96
CA TYR A 90 -9.91 23.81 11.81
C TYR A 90 -8.46 24.19 12.10
N THR A 91 -7.62 24.19 11.05
CA THR A 91 -6.25 24.70 11.11
C THR A 91 -6.26 26.18 10.76
N PRO A 92 -5.86 27.10 11.70
CA PRO A 92 -5.83 28.54 11.40
C PRO A 92 -5.04 28.84 10.12
N TRP A 93 -5.62 29.64 9.24
CA TRP A 93 -5.02 29.92 7.92
C TRP A 93 -3.69 30.67 8.05
N GLU A 94 -3.55 31.54 9.05
CA GLU A 94 -2.30 32.27 9.35
C GLU A 94 -1.14 31.38 9.78
N TRP A 95 -1.42 30.13 10.18
CA TRP A 95 -0.37 29.13 10.50
C TRP A 95 0.17 28.45 9.24
N GLN A 96 -0.67 28.24 8.24
CA GLN A 96 -0.40 27.32 7.15
C GLN A 96 0.83 27.70 6.31
N PRO A 97 1.09 29.00 5.96
CA PRO A 97 2.34 29.37 5.29
C PRO A 97 3.60 29.09 6.14
N LYS A 98 3.49 29.25 7.47
CA LYS A 98 4.60 28.95 8.38
C LYS A 98 4.84 27.45 8.51
N LEU A 99 3.76 26.67 8.64
CA LEU A 99 3.84 25.20 8.67
C LEU A 99 4.42 24.65 7.38
N LYS A 100 3.99 25.17 6.21
CA LYS A 100 4.57 24.80 4.90
C LYS A 100 6.08 25.00 4.88
N LYS A 101 6.56 26.19 5.28
CA LYS A 101 7.98 26.48 5.31
C LYS A 101 8.75 25.50 6.22
N ILE A 102 8.25 25.24 7.41
CA ILE A 102 8.86 24.28 8.37
C ILE A 102 8.87 22.87 7.80
N ALA A 103 7.78 22.41 7.17
CA ALA A 103 7.69 21.10 6.53
C ALA A 103 8.74 20.95 5.41
N GLU A 104 8.87 21.96 4.57
CA GLU A 104 9.86 21.98 3.47
C GLU A 104 11.30 21.96 4.02
N GLU A 105 11.58 22.69 5.10
CA GLU A 105 12.89 22.66 5.79
C GLU A 105 13.18 21.27 6.39
N MET A 106 12.15 20.55 6.84
CA MET A 106 12.26 19.15 7.27
C MET A 106 12.38 18.17 6.10
N GLY A 107 12.15 18.61 4.85
CA GLY A 107 12.15 17.77 3.66
C GLY A 107 10.87 16.91 3.54
N LEU A 108 9.75 17.38 4.08
CA LEU A 108 8.42 16.82 3.88
C LEU A 108 7.71 17.58 2.75
N VAL A 109 6.97 16.87 1.90
CA VAL A 109 5.99 17.49 1.03
C VAL A 109 4.84 18.00 1.90
N PHE A 110 4.50 19.29 1.77
CA PHE A 110 3.39 19.90 2.48
C PHE A 110 2.24 20.16 1.51
N PHE A 111 1.04 19.76 1.89
CA PHE A 111 -0.17 20.07 1.14
C PHE A 111 -1.41 19.99 2.03
N SER A 112 -2.57 20.31 1.46
CA SER A 112 -3.81 20.39 2.23
C SER A 112 -5.01 19.81 1.48
N SER A 113 -6.04 19.44 2.24
CA SER A 113 -7.39 19.29 1.74
C SER A 113 -8.10 20.64 1.84
N PRO A 114 -8.44 21.33 0.73
CA PRO A 114 -9.42 22.38 0.72
C PRO A 114 -10.84 21.81 0.89
N PHE A 115 -11.76 22.59 1.44
CA PHE A 115 -13.17 22.20 1.63
C PHE A 115 -14.16 23.20 1.04
N ASP A 116 -13.67 24.27 0.41
CA ASP A 116 -14.46 25.29 -0.25
C ASP A 116 -13.67 26.00 -1.36
N LEU A 117 -14.34 26.84 -2.16
CA LEU A 117 -13.70 27.49 -3.29
C LEU A 117 -12.66 28.54 -2.87
N THR A 118 -12.80 29.18 -1.70
CA THR A 118 -11.85 30.20 -1.23
C THR A 118 -10.57 29.57 -0.69
N SER A 119 -10.67 28.38 -0.09
CA SER A 119 -9.51 27.63 0.36
C SER A 119 -8.63 27.18 -0.81
N ILE A 120 -9.20 26.94 -2.01
CA ILE A 120 -8.40 26.67 -3.22
C ILE A 120 -7.57 27.90 -3.60
N ASP A 121 -8.17 29.10 -3.59
CA ASP A 121 -7.46 30.35 -3.92
C ASP A 121 -6.29 30.58 -2.93
N PHE A 122 -6.55 30.40 -1.66
CA PHE A 122 -5.53 30.51 -0.61
C PHE A 122 -4.37 29.49 -0.80
N LEU A 123 -4.68 28.25 -1.15
CA LEU A 123 -3.67 27.23 -1.40
C LEU A 123 -2.88 27.46 -2.70
N GLU A 124 -3.49 28.11 -3.70
CA GLU A 124 -2.77 28.57 -4.89
C GLU A 124 -1.78 29.69 -4.55
N GLU A 125 -2.16 30.65 -3.70
CA GLU A 125 -1.22 31.67 -3.20
C GLU A 125 -0.05 31.06 -2.40
N MET A 126 -0.30 29.95 -1.70
CA MET A 126 0.72 29.18 -0.99
C MET A 126 1.57 28.30 -1.92
N ASP A 127 1.21 28.13 -3.18
CA ASP A 127 1.85 27.24 -4.14
C ASP A 127 2.06 25.82 -3.60
N VAL A 128 0.98 25.15 -3.21
CA VAL A 128 1.03 23.75 -2.80
C VAL A 128 1.26 22.85 -4.02
N PRO A 129 2.05 21.75 -3.90
CA PRO A 129 2.40 20.91 -5.04
C PRO A 129 1.31 19.92 -5.47
N VAL A 130 0.27 19.71 -4.67
CA VAL A 130 -0.81 18.75 -4.92
C VAL A 130 -2.04 19.14 -4.10
N TYR A 131 -3.22 18.83 -4.63
CA TYR A 131 -4.50 18.99 -3.93
C TYR A 131 -5.05 17.66 -3.44
N LYS A 132 -5.66 17.68 -2.25
CA LYS A 132 -6.45 16.55 -1.75
C LYS A 132 -7.93 16.88 -1.78
N VAL A 133 -8.71 16.06 -2.49
CA VAL A 133 -10.17 16.05 -2.40
C VAL A 133 -10.55 15.01 -1.36
N ALA A 134 -11.16 15.43 -0.25
CA ALA A 134 -11.60 14.52 0.79
C ALA A 134 -12.85 13.74 0.34
N SER A 135 -13.21 12.69 1.06
CA SER A 135 -14.29 11.79 0.64
C SER A 135 -15.64 12.49 0.48
N PHE A 136 -15.92 13.46 1.32
CA PHE A 136 -17.21 14.16 1.30
C PHE A 136 -17.34 15.19 0.17
N GLU A 137 -16.24 15.59 -0.46
CA GLU A 137 -16.18 16.56 -1.55
C GLU A 137 -16.12 15.90 -2.95
N ILE A 138 -16.09 14.55 -3.04
CA ILE A 138 -15.92 13.85 -4.33
C ILE A 138 -17.09 14.08 -5.30
N ASN A 139 -18.25 14.47 -4.81
CA ASN A 139 -19.43 14.78 -5.62
C ASN A 139 -19.67 16.29 -5.79
N ASP A 140 -18.80 17.15 -5.25
CA ASP A 140 -18.85 18.60 -5.50
C ASP A 140 -18.13 18.93 -6.82
N ILE A 141 -18.86 18.84 -7.92
CA ILE A 141 -18.32 19.01 -9.27
C ILE A 141 -17.78 20.42 -9.52
N PRO A 142 -18.42 21.52 -9.09
CA PRO A 142 -17.85 22.87 -9.20
C PRO A 142 -16.50 23.01 -8.48
N PHE A 143 -16.37 22.41 -7.31
CA PHE A 143 -15.16 22.40 -6.51
C PHE A 143 -14.04 21.60 -7.21
N ILE A 144 -14.33 20.37 -7.66
CA ILE A 144 -13.38 19.53 -8.41
C ILE A 144 -12.92 20.23 -9.69
N ARG A 145 -13.85 20.88 -10.41
CA ARG A 145 -13.54 21.63 -11.63
C ARG A 145 -12.55 22.76 -11.37
N LYS A 146 -12.73 23.50 -10.29
CA LYS A 146 -11.80 24.57 -9.91
C LYS A 146 -10.42 24.04 -9.59
N ILE A 147 -10.32 22.95 -8.82
CA ILE A 147 -9.04 22.30 -8.54
C ILE A 147 -8.40 21.79 -9.83
N ALA A 148 -9.16 21.14 -10.72
CA ALA A 148 -8.62 20.60 -11.97
C ALA A 148 -7.98 21.68 -12.86
N ARG A 149 -8.56 22.89 -12.89
CA ARG A 149 -8.04 24.03 -13.65
C ARG A 149 -6.69 24.54 -13.18
N THR A 150 -6.27 24.23 -11.96
CA THR A 150 -4.91 24.57 -11.49
C THR A 150 -3.81 23.79 -12.24
N GLY A 151 -4.17 22.68 -12.90
CA GLY A 151 -3.22 21.78 -13.57
C GLY A 151 -2.34 20.97 -12.61
N LYS A 152 -2.42 21.20 -11.30
CA LYS A 152 -1.66 20.46 -10.28
C LYS A 152 -2.21 19.05 -10.08
N PRO A 153 -1.40 18.08 -9.60
CA PRO A 153 -1.87 16.74 -9.24
C PRO A 153 -3.01 16.78 -8.21
N ILE A 154 -3.91 15.81 -8.32
CA ILE A 154 -5.07 15.67 -7.43
C ILE A 154 -5.10 14.28 -6.82
N ILE A 155 -5.22 14.19 -5.51
CA ILE A 155 -5.48 12.96 -4.78
C ILE A 155 -6.92 12.98 -4.30
N MET A 156 -7.77 12.01 -4.69
CA MET A 156 -9.18 11.95 -4.31
C MET A 156 -9.48 10.72 -3.46
N SER A 157 -10.09 10.90 -2.30
CA SER A 157 -10.62 9.81 -1.47
C SER A 157 -12.04 9.45 -1.90
N THR A 158 -12.37 8.14 -1.84
CA THR A 158 -13.62 7.56 -2.38
C THR A 158 -14.53 6.99 -1.30
N GLY A 159 -14.38 7.43 -0.04
CA GLY A 159 -14.98 6.76 1.14
C GLY A 159 -16.51 6.76 1.20
N ILE A 160 -17.17 7.67 0.49
CA ILE A 160 -18.64 7.73 0.38
C ILE A 160 -19.12 7.62 -1.08
N ALA A 161 -18.19 7.45 -2.03
CA ALA A 161 -18.50 7.52 -3.45
C ALA A 161 -19.10 6.22 -3.98
N TYR A 162 -20.14 6.34 -4.80
CA TYR A 162 -20.52 5.32 -5.75
C TYR A 162 -19.56 5.32 -6.96
N LEU A 163 -19.59 4.23 -7.73
CA LEU A 163 -18.79 4.12 -8.96
C LEU A 163 -19.04 5.29 -9.93
N ALA A 164 -20.29 5.72 -10.04
CA ALA A 164 -20.69 6.85 -10.90
C ALA A 164 -20.13 8.19 -10.42
N ASP A 165 -19.96 8.39 -9.12
CA ASP A 165 -19.38 9.62 -8.56
C ASP A 165 -17.88 9.69 -8.91
N MET A 166 -17.17 8.58 -8.77
CA MET A 166 -15.75 8.48 -9.15
C MET A 166 -15.55 8.74 -10.65
N GLU A 167 -16.39 8.13 -11.49
CA GLU A 167 -16.36 8.35 -12.95
C GLU A 167 -16.60 9.83 -13.28
N LEU A 168 -17.62 10.44 -12.68
CA LEU A 168 -17.96 11.83 -12.90
C LEU A 168 -16.83 12.78 -12.46
N ALA A 169 -16.23 12.54 -11.31
CA ALA A 169 -15.11 13.31 -10.80
C ALA A 169 -13.88 13.24 -11.74
N LEU A 170 -13.51 12.02 -12.17
CA LEU A 170 -12.41 11.81 -13.11
C LEU A 170 -12.68 12.45 -14.49
N ARG A 171 -13.89 12.30 -15.00
CA ARG A 171 -14.31 12.93 -16.26
C ARG A 171 -14.24 14.44 -16.16
N THR A 172 -14.69 15.04 -15.05
CA THR A 172 -14.59 16.48 -14.80
C THR A 172 -13.12 16.94 -14.84
N CYS A 173 -12.21 16.22 -14.21
CA CYS A 173 -10.79 16.56 -14.29
C CYS A 173 -10.27 16.51 -15.73
N LYS A 174 -10.62 15.46 -16.46
CA LYS A 174 -10.21 15.28 -17.87
C LYS A 174 -10.77 16.35 -18.78
N GLU A 175 -12.02 16.76 -18.59
CA GLU A 175 -12.65 17.87 -19.34
C GLU A 175 -11.90 19.20 -19.15
N GLU A 176 -11.31 19.42 -17.98
CA GLU A 176 -10.47 20.60 -17.69
C GLU A 176 -8.98 20.38 -18.08
N GLY A 177 -8.64 19.27 -18.73
CA GLY A 177 -7.29 18.96 -19.22
C GLY A 177 -6.33 18.44 -18.15
N ASN A 178 -6.81 18.04 -16.97
CA ASN A 178 -6.00 17.51 -15.90
C ASN A 178 -6.21 16.00 -15.73
N GLU A 179 -5.23 15.23 -16.16
CA GLU A 179 -5.21 13.76 -16.03
C GLU A 179 -4.28 13.27 -14.90
N ASN A 180 -3.71 14.18 -14.08
CA ASN A 180 -2.84 13.85 -12.95
C ASN A 180 -3.68 13.55 -11.70
N VAL A 181 -4.46 12.47 -11.73
CA VAL A 181 -5.38 12.11 -10.65
C VAL A 181 -5.02 10.75 -10.06
N ILE A 182 -4.97 10.69 -8.72
CA ILE A 182 -4.79 9.49 -7.91
C ILE A 182 -6.07 9.24 -7.13
N LEU A 183 -6.63 8.04 -7.20
CA LEU A 183 -7.78 7.64 -6.41
C LEU A 183 -7.34 6.86 -5.17
N LEU A 184 -7.82 7.25 -3.99
CA LEU A 184 -7.61 6.49 -2.76
C LEU A 184 -8.87 5.69 -2.43
N LYS A 185 -8.76 4.36 -2.38
CA LYS A 185 -9.76 3.56 -1.68
C LYS A 185 -9.84 4.06 -0.24
N CYS A 186 -11.03 4.36 0.20
CA CYS A 186 -11.27 4.87 1.54
C CYS A 186 -12.54 4.22 2.12
N THR A 187 -12.68 4.24 3.43
CA THR A 187 -13.90 3.93 4.17
C THR A 187 -14.10 5.04 5.19
N SER A 188 -15.10 5.90 4.98
CA SER A 188 -15.36 7.07 5.83
C SER A 188 -16.17 6.65 7.07
N ALA A 189 -15.54 5.84 7.92
CA ALA A 189 -15.94 5.50 9.28
C ALA A 189 -14.73 5.69 10.20
N TYR A 190 -14.93 6.14 11.44
CA TYR A 190 -13.87 6.64 12.32
C TYR A 190 -13.99 6.10 13.75
N PRO A 191 -13.27 5.00 14.15
CA PRO A 191 -12.42 4.16 13.26
C PRO A 191 -13.24 3.32 12.29
N ALA A 192 -12.61 2.92 11.17
CA ALA A 192 -13.25 2.07 10.19
C ALA A 192 -13.22 0.60 10.64
N PRO A 193 -14.36 -0.14 10.63
CA PRO A 193 -14.39 -1.58 10.87
C PRO A 193 -13.62 -2.33 9.77
N TYR A 194 -12.89 -3.37 10.12
CA TYR A 194 -12.10 -4.14 9.15
C TYR A 194 -12.96 -4.78 8.05
N GLU A 195 -14.18 -5.20 8.39
CA GLU A 195 -15.13 -5.85 7.51
C GLU A 195 -15.58 -4.95 6.35
N ASP A 196 -15.56 -3.63 6.55
CA ASP A 196 -16.03 -2.63 5.58
C ASP A 196 -14.93 -2.13 4.65
N ILE A 197 -13.66 -2.50 4.90
CA ILE A 197 -12.53 -1.93 4.15
C ILE A 197 -12.52 -2.41 2.70
N ASN A 198 -12.81 -3.66 2.44
CA ASN A 198 -12.89 -4.21 1.08
C ASN A 198 -11.65 -3.90 0.22
N LEU A 199 -10.46 -4.25 0.70
CA LEU A 199 -9.17 -3.94 0.05
C LEU A 199 -9.08 -4.43 -1.41
N LYS A 200 -9.83 -5.49 -1.78
CA LYS A 200 -9.91 -5.96 -3.17
C LYS A 200 -10.45 -4.91 -4.14
N THR A 201 -11.03 -3.83 -3.64
CA THR A 201 -11.44 -2.68 -4.46
C THR A 201 -10.23 -1.93 -5.04
N ILE A 202 -9.05 -1.96 -4.39
CA ILE A 202 -7.84 -1.28 -4.88
C ILE A 202 -7.44 -1.74 -6.29
N PRO A 203 -7.16 -3.04 -6.54
CA PRO A 203 -6.85 -3.50 -7.89
C PRO A 203 -8.02 -3.31 -8.87
N SER A 204 -9.27 -3.41 -8.42
CA SER A 204 -10.44 -3.15 -9.27
C SER A 204 -10.51 -1.68 -9.71
N MET A 205 -10.27 -0.73 -8.82
CA MET A 205 -10.22 0.72 -9.18
C MET A 205 -9.10 0.99 -10.19
N LYS A 206 -7.93 0.36 -10.02
CA LYS A 206 -6.81 0.47 -10.97
C LYS A 206 -7.21 -0.02 -12.35
N GLU A 207 -7.91 -1.14 -12.44
CA GLU A 207 -8.36 -1.73 -13.71
C GLU A 207 -9.47 -0.91 -14.35
N VAL A 208 -10.51 -0.53 -13.58
CA VAL A 208 -11.71 0.17 -14.09
C VAL A 208 -11.38 1.58 -14.55
N PHE A 209 -10.62 2.34 -13.79
CA PHE A 209 -10.35 3.75 -14.04
C PHE A 209 -9.02 4.02 -14.75
N ASP A 210 -8.22 2.97 -14.91
CA ASP A 210 -6.91 3.07 -15.54
C ASP A 210 -6.08 4.25 -14.99
N CYS A 211 -5.95 4.33 -13.66
CA CYS A 211 -5.27 5.40 -12.93
C CYS A 211 -4.34 4.85 -11.84
N VAL A 212 -3.51 5.72 -11.25
CA VAL A 212 -2.78 5.41 -10.02
C VAL A 212 -3.78 5.31 -8.86
N VAL A 213 -3.62 4.29 -8.02
CA VAL A 213 -4.50 4.06 -6.87
C VAL A 213 -3.71 4.02 -5.57
N GLY A 214 -4.39 4.33 -4.47
CA GLY A 214 -3.87 4.27 -3.12
C GLY A 214 -4.92 3.89 -2.09
N LEU A 215 -4.60 4.10 -0.84
CA LEU A 215 -5.46 3.83 0.32
C LEU A 215 -5.44 5.03 1.28
N SER A 216 -6.61 5.51 1.69
CA SER A 216 -6.80 6.36 2.86
C SER A 216 -7.40 5.49 3.96
N ASP A 217 -6.62 5.24 5.01
CA ASP A 217 -6.91 4.20 6.00
C ASP A 217 -7.25 4.79 7.37
N HIS A 218 -8.46 4.50 7.85
CA HIS A 218 -8.97 4.90 9.17
C HIS A 218 -9.11 3.71 10.14
N THR A 219 -8.52 2.56 9.81
CA THR A 219 -8.49 1.41 10.72
C THR A 219 -7.43 1.59 11.81
N MET A 220 -7.51 0.80 12.86
CA MET A 220 -6.46 0.75 13.88
C MET A 220 -5.30 -0.14 13.40
N GLY A 221 -4.06 0.25 13.78
CA GLY A 221 -2.86 -0.54 13.46
C GLY A 221 -2.40 -0.43 12.01
N CYS A 222 -1.36 -1.20 11.65
CA CYS A 222 -0.61 -1.10 10.38
C CYS A 222 -0.98 -2.16 9.32
N ALA A 223 -1.76 -3.19 9.70
CA ALA A 223 -1.99 -4.37 8.84
C ALA A 223 -2.73 -4.03 7.56
N VAL A 224 -3.75 -3.15 7.63
CA VAL A 224 -4.58 -2.76 6.48
C VAL A 224 -3.77 -1.94 5.47
N ALA A 225 -2.96 -1.00 5.96
CA ALA A 225 -2.06 -0.21 5.11
C ALA A 225 -1.07 -1.12 4.36
N GLY A 226 -0.42 -2.05 5.06
CA GLY A 226 0.49 -3.02 4.44
C GLY A 226 -0.19 -3.92 3.41
N ALA A 227 -1.38 -4.44 3.71
CA ALA A 227 -2.17 -5.24 2.78
C ALA A 227 -2.61 -4.42 1.55
N GLY A 228 -2.95 -3.15 1.73
CA GLY A 228 -3.27 -2.23 0.63
C GLY A 228 -2.10 -2.07 -0.33
N VAL A 229 -0.88 -1.89 0.19
CA VAL A 229 0.34 -1.81 -0.63
C VAL A 229 0.59 -3.12 -1.38
N ALA A 230 0.43 -4.27 -0.73
CA ALA A 230 0.55 -5.57 -1.39
C ALA A 230 -0.47 -5.77 -2.52
N LEU A 231 -1.62 -5.09 -2.46
CA LEU A 231 -2.66 -5.08 -3.50
C LEU A 231 -2.49 -3.95 -4.54
N GLY A 232 -1.39 -3.20 -4.48
CA GLY A 232 -1.01 -2.22 -5.49
C GLY A 232 -1.28 -0.77 -5.15
N ALA A 233 -1.60 -0.43 -3.90
CA ALA A 233 -1.68 0.95 -3.45
C ALA A 233 -0.30 1.63 -3.55
N LYS A 234 -0.24 2.79 -4.21
CA LYS A 234 0.97 3.59 -4.40
C LYS A 234 0.99 4.86 -3.56
N VAL A 235 -0.10 5.15 -2.90
CA VAL A 235 -0.25 6.20 -1.89
C VAL A 235 -0.93 5.59 -0.67
N VAL A 236 -0.42 5.86 0.51
CA VAL A 236 -1.05 5.52 1.79
C VAL A 236 -1.19 6.79 2.61
N GLU A 237 -2.41 7.11 3.00
CA GLU A 237 -2.72 8.22 3.89
C GLU A 237 -3.26 7.68 5.21
N LYS A 238 -2.73 8.18 6.34
CA LYS A 238 -3.17 7.78 7.67
C LYS A 238 -3.00 8.91 8.66
N HIS A 239 -3.97 9.04 9.58
CA HIS A 239 -3.96 10.05 10.63
C HIS A 239 -2.83 9.82 11.63
N LEU A 240 -2.18 10.92 12.05
CA LEU A 240 -1.10 10.94 13.03
C LEU A 240 -1.40 11.92 14.16
N THR A 241 -1.26 11.48 15.39
CA THR A 241 -1.28 12.32 16.61
C THR A 241 -0.03 12.06 17.44
N LEU A 242 0.30 12.93 18.39
CA LEU A 242 1.42 12.67 19.33
C LEU A 242 1.02 11.61 20.35
N ARG A 243 -0.16 11.73 20.95
CA ARG A 243 -0.73 10.77 21.90
C ARG A 243 -2.25 10.82 21.83
N ARG A 244 -2.89 9.67 21.70
CA ARG A 244 -4.36 9.55 21.72
C ARG A 244 -4.96 10.04 23.05
N ALA A 245 -4.22 9.84 24.13
CA ALA A 245 -4.64 10.28 25.48
C ALA A 245 -4.76 11.81 25.64
N ASP A 246 -4.14 12.60 24.75
CA ASP A 246 -4.27 14.05 24.77
C ASP A 246 -5.65 14.53 24.28
N GLY A 247 -6.44 13.64 23.68
CA GLY A 247 -7.77 13.93 23.17
C GLY A 247 -7.76 14.69 21.84
N GLY A 248 -8.91 15.23 21.46
CA GLY A 248 -9.14 15.93 20.21
C GLY A 248 -10.09 15.18 19.29
N ALA A 249 -10.57 15.86 18.25
CA ALA A 249 -11.62 15.35 17.37
C ALA A 249 -11.25 14.04 16.66
N ASP A 250 -9.96 13.84 16.32
CA ASP A 250 -9.50 12.73 15.48
C ASP A 250 -8.49 11.81 16.19
N ALA A 251 -8.15 12.10 17.46
CA ALA A 251 -7.11 11.38 18.17
C ALA A 251 -7.43 9.88 18.32
N ALA A 252 -8.70 9.53 18.56
CA ALA A 252 -9.11 8.16 18.89
C ALA A 252 -8.75 7.12 17.83
N PHE A 253 -8.75 7.50 16.54
CA PHE A 253 -8.41 6.61 15.40
C PHE A 253 -7.07 6.96 14.75
N SER A 254 -6.35 7.98 15.25
CA SER A 254 -5.02 8.36 14.77
C SER A 254 -3.95 7.43 15.31
N MET A 255 -2.91 7.20 14.53
CA MET A 255 -1.70 6.49 14.98
C MET A 255 -0.84 7.40 15.85
N GLU A 256 -0.16 6.81 16.83
CA GLU A 256 0.94 7.45 17.54
C GLU A 256 2.26 7.29 16.77
N PRO A 257 3.32 8.07 17.08
CA PRO A 257 4.53 8.11 16.26
C PRO A 257 5.20 6.74 16.04
N GLU A 258 5.29 5.92 17.07
CA GLU A 258 5.89 4.59 17.01
C GLU A 258 5.06 3.64 16.13
N GLU A 259 3.74 3.71 16.22
CA GLU A 259 2.83 2.91 15.39
C GLU A 259 2.92 3.34 13.92
N PHE A 260 3.01 4.64 13.67
CA PHE A 260 3.16 5.17 12.32
C PHE A 260 4.50 4.76 11.71
N LYS A 261 5.57 4.82 12.49
CA LYS A 261 6.88 4.33 12.07
C LYS A 261 6.85 2.84 11.74
N GLU A 262 6.24 2.02 12.59
CA GLU A 262 6.07 0.58 12.34
C GLU A 262 5.32 0.34 11.01
N MET A 263 4.27 1.11 10.74
CA MET A 263 3.54 1.05 9.47
C MET A 263 4.46 1.36 8.28
N VAL A 264 5.24 2.43 8.35
CA VAL A 264 6.18 2.80 7.28
C VAL A 264 7.22 1.71 7.06
N ASP A 265 7.82 1.19 8.13
CA ASP A 265 8.82 0.12 8.07
C ASP A 265 8.22 -1.16 7.42
N HIS A 266 6.98 -1.52 7.75
CA HIS A 266 6.25 -2.63 7.14
C HIS A 266 5.97 -2.38 5.66
N ILE A 267 5.55 -1.17 5.27
CA ILE A 267 5.34 -0.80 3.87
C ILE A 267 6.65 -1.01 3.08
N ARG A 268 7.78 -0.49 3.56
CA ARG A 268 9.09 -0.64 2.90
C ARG A 268 9.56 -2.10 2.83
N MET A 269 9.19 -2.91 3.82
CA MET A 269 9.46 -4.36 3.81
C MET A 269 8.61 -5.08 2.76
N ILE A 270 7.31 -4.76 2.69
CA ILE A 270 6.36 -5.34 1.73
C ILE A 270 6.77 -5.02 0.30
N GLU A 271 7.17 -3.78 0.00
CA GLU A 271 7.67 -3.37 -1.32
C GLU A 271 8.85 -4.24 -1.78
N LYS A 272 9.81 -4.50 -0.89
CA LYS A 272 10.95 -5.38 -1.17
C LYS A 272 10.52 -6.83 -1.36
N ALA A 273 9.54 -7.30 -0.57
CA ALA A 273 9.07 -8.68 -0.59
C ALA A 273 8.13 -8.98 -1.78
N ALA A 274 7.37 -7.99 -2.25
CA ALA A 274 6.46 -8.12 -3.39
C ALA A 274 7.20 -8.55 -4.67
N GLY A 275 8.36 -7.93 -4.93
CA GLY A 275 9.22 -8.31 -6.05
C GLY A 275 8.48 -8.37 -7.39
N ARG A 276 8.76 -9.41 -8.17
CA ARG A 276 8.13 -9.68 -9.48
C ARG A 276 7.72 -11.15 -9.58
N VAL A 277 6.79 -11.46 -10.45
CA VAL A 277 6.46 -12.86 -10.79
C VAL A 277 7.68 -13.50 -11.44
N THR A 278 8.22 -14.54 -10.80
CA THR A 278 9.35 -15.32 -11.31
C THR A 278 9.32 -16.73 -10.75
N TYR A 279 9.72 -17.69 -11.60
CA TYR A 279 9.98 -19.08 -11.23
C TYR A 279 11.48 -19.41 -11.27
N ASP A 280 12.31 -18.41 -11.54
CA ASP A 280 13.76 -18.56 -11.56
C ASP A 280 14.31 -18.68 -10.14
N LEU A 281 15.30 -19.57 -10.01
CA LEU A 281 15.98 -19.76 -8.74
C LEU A 281 17.08 -18.71 -8.54
N THR A 282 17.09 -18.10 -7.38
CA THR A 282 18.21 -17.27 -6.92
C THR A 282 19.50 -18.10 -6.82
N PRO A 283 20.69 -17.47 -6.83
CA PRO A 283 21.95 -18.19 -6.63
C PRO A 283 21.98 -19.06 -5.37
N LYS A 284 21.39 -18.57 -4.26
CA LYS A 284 21.29 -19.32 -3.00
C LYS A 284 20.38 -20.55 -3.13
N GLN A 285 19.24 -20.41 -3.83
CA GLN A 285 18.33 -21.53 -4.08
C GLN A 285 18.95 -22.57 -5.03
N LYS A 286 19.70 -22.13 -6.07
CA LYS A 286 20.45 -23.05 -6.95
C LYS A 286 21.44 -23.88 -6.15
N LYS A 287 22.19 -23.26 -5.25
CA LYS A 287 23.11 -23.97 -4.34
C LYS A 287 22.35 -24.93 -3.41
N SER A 288 21.23 -24.52 -2.84
CA SER A 288 20.39 -25.37 -2.00
C SER A 288 19.82 -26.57 -2.77
N ARG A 289 19.58 -26.42 -4.07
CA ARG A 289 19.08 -27.48 -4.94
C ARG A 289 20.07 -28.64 -5.08
N GLU A 290 21.38 -28.43 -4.86
CA GLU A 290 22.39 -29.49 -4.82
C GLU A 290 22.11 -30.55 -3.74
N HIS A 291 21.30 -30.21 -2.73
CA HIS A 291 20.80 -31.11 -1.71
C HIS A 291 19.48 -31.81 -2.06
N SER A 292 18.97 -31.66 -3.29
CA SER A 292 17.79 -32.41 -3.72
C SER A 292 18.09 -33.89 -3.86
N ARG A 293 17.06 -34.71 -4.09
CA ARG A 293 17.23 -36.17 -4.24
C ARG A 293 17.66 -36.51 -5.66
N SER A 294 18.47 -37.59 -5.73
CA SER A 294 18.77 -38.30 -6.97
C SER A 294 18.87 -39.82 -6.69
N LEU A 295 19.07 -40.61 -7.71
CA LEU A 295 19.14 -42.06 -7.57
C LEU A 295 20.56 -42.52 -7.26
N PHE A 296 20.68 -43.48 -6.33
CA PHE A 296 21.93 -44.06 -5.89
C PHE A 296 21.80 -45.57 -5.74
N VAL A 297 22.93 -46.24 -5.97
CA VAL A 297 23.13 -47.62 -5.53
C VAL A 297 23.12 -47.67 -3.99
N ALA A 298 22.18 -48.40 -3.40
CA ALA A 298 21.92 -48.41 -1.97
C ALA A 298 22.47 -49.68 -1.26
N GLN A 299 23.07 -50.59 -2.01
CA GLN A 299 23.82 -51.78 -1.56
C GLN A 299 24.92 -52.09 -2.57
N ASP A 300 25.98 -52.78 -2.16
CA ASP A 300 27.00 -53.24 -3.12
C ASP A 300 26.35 -54.14 -4.16
N MET A 301 26.60 -53.87 -5.42
CA MET A 301 26.06 -54.61 -6.59
C MET A 301 27.17 -55.16 -7.47
N LYS A 302 26.94 -56.34 -8.07
CA LYS A 302 27.80 -56.99 -9.04
C LYS A 302 27.23 -56.80 -10.44
N ALA A 303 28.09 -56.82 -11.45
CA ALA A 303 27.65 -56.83 -12.85
C ALA A 303 26.59 -57.91 -13.08
N GLY A 304 25.45 -57.55 -13.69
CA GLY A 304 24.31 -58.43 -13.91
C GLY A 304 23.25 -58.45 -12.80
N ASP A 305 23.51 -57.86 -11.63
CA ASP A 305 22.47 -57.73 -10.59
C ASP A 305 21.30 -56.87 -11.07
N VAL A 306 20.10 -57.24 -10.63
CA VAL A 306 18.87 -56.52 -10.99
C VAL A 306 18.62 -55.35 -10.02
N PHE A 307 18.23 -54.19 -10.51
CA PHE A 307 17.80 -53.08 -9.67
C PHE A 307 16.46 -53.38 -9.00
N THR A 308 16.45 -53.30 -7.69
CA THR A 308 15.27 -53.51 -6.82
C THR A 308 15.09 -52.31 -5.87
N PRO A 309 13.95 -52.18 -5.18
CA PRO A 309 13.75 -51.13 -4.19
C PRO A 309 14.76 -51.11 -3.02
N GLU A 310 15.42 -52.25 -2.76
CA GLU A 310 16.42 -52.40 -1.70
C GLU A 310 17.78 -51.85 -2.12
N ASN A 311 18.19 -52.06 -3.39
CA ASN A 311 19.53 -51.71 -3.87
C ASN A 311 19.56 -50.43 -4.74
N LEU A 312 18.41 -49.90 -5.17
CA LEU A 312 18.25 -48.61 -5.87
C LEU A 312 17.38 -47.68 -5.05
N ARG A 313 17.91 -46.55 -4.61
CA ARG A 313 17.14 -45.62 -3.77
C ARG A 313 17.25 -44.20 -4.23
N SER A 314 16.13 -43.46 -4.02
CA SER A 314 16.07 -41.99 -4.15
C SER A 314 16.50 -41.37 -2.81
N VAL A 315 17.69 -40.79 -2.77
CA VAL A 315 18.26 -40.15 -1.57
C VAL A 315 18.95 -38.84 -1.94
N ARG A 316 19.36 -38.04 -0.95
CA ARG A 316 20.23 -36.87 -1.13
C ARG A 316 21.69 -37.33 -1.18
N PRO A 317 22.56 -36.58 -1.94
CA PRO A 317 22.38 -35.34 -2.71
C PRO A 317 21.99 -35.56 -4.19
N SER A 318 22.01 -34.50 -4.99
CA SER A 318 21.63 -34.52 -6.42
C SER A 318 22.85 -34.80 -7.34
N CYS A 319 23.57 -35.86 -7.10
CA CYS A 319 24.75 -36.26 -7.90
C CYS A 319 24.45 -37.36 -8.93
N GLY A 320 23.34 -38.09 -8.78
CA GLY A 320 22.93 -39.19 -9.64
C GLY A 320 21.80 -38.82 -10.60
N LEU A 321 21.27 -39.80 -11.32
CA LEU A 321 20.12 -39.65 -12.19
C LEU A 321 18.91 -39.06 -11.45
N HIS A 322 18.11 -38.28 -12.17
CA HIS A 322 16.90 -37.71 -11.64
C HIS A 322 15.89 -38.78 -11.19
N THR A 323 15.25 -38.57 -10.09
CA THR A 323 14.33 -39.53 -9.44
C THR A 323 13.18 -39.99 -10.32
N LYS A 324 12.81 -39.25 -11.36
CA LYS A 324 11.79 -39.63 -12.35
C LYS A 324 12.08 -40.93 -13.07
N TYR A 325 13.35 -41.34 -13.11
CA TYR A 325 13.77 -42.57 -13.78
C TYR A 325 13.74 -43.78 -12.85
N TYR A 326 13.28 -43.67 -11.61
CA TYR A 326 13.28 -44.75 -10.64
C TYR A 326 12.52 -45.98 -11.14
N GLU A 327 11.29 -45.81 -11.57
CA GLU A 327 10.44 -46.90 -12.07
C GLU A 327 10.99 -47.51 -13.36
N GLU A 328 11.63 -46.71 -14.20
CA GLU A 328 12.25 -47.17 -15.47
C GLU A 328 13.47 -48.07 -15.21
N LEU A 329 14.19 -47.85 -14.09
CA LEU A 329 15.39 -48.60 -13.74
C LEU A 329 15.08 -49.88 -13.00
N LEU A 330 13.97 -49.95 -12.27
CA LEU A 330 13.58 -51.19 -11.55
C LEU A 330 13.40 -52.32 -12.56
N GLY A 331 14.01 -53.49 -12.23
CA GLY A 331 14.01 -54.69 -13.08
C GLY A 331 15.10 -54.72 -14.16
N LYS A 332 15.73 -53.58 -14.47
CA LYS A 332 16.95 -53.58 -15.33
C LYS A 332 18.15 -54.08 -14.59
N ARG A 333 19.23 -54.44 -15.33
CA ARG A 333 20.49 -54.95 -14.76
C ARG A 333 21.56 -53.87 -14.72
N ILE A 334 22.43 -53.91 -13.74
CA ILE A 334 23.69 -53.17 -13.71
C ILE A 334 24.74 -53.86 -14.58
N ASN A 335 25.49 -53.07 -15.38
CA ASN A 335 26.47 -53.60 -16.32
C ASN A 335 27.89 -53.78 -15.78
N ARG A 336 28.17 -53.28 -14.57
CA ARG A 336 29.45 -53.39 -13.86
C ARG A 336 29.25 -53.32 -12.33
N ASP A 337 30.26 -53.74 -11.57
CA ASP A 337 30.27 -53.63 -10.13
C ASP A 337 30.12 -52.21 -9.67
N ALA A 338 29.28 -51.98 -8.68
CA ALA A 338 29.08 -50.66 -8.05
C ALA A 338 28.97 -50.83 -6.53
N LYS A 339 29.51 -49.87 -5.79
CA LYS A 339 29.47 -49.82 -4.34
C LYS A 339 28.27 -49.05 -3.81
N LEU A 340 27.87 -49.35 -2.59
CA LEU A 340 26.95 -48.51 -1.82
C LEU A 340 27.35 -47.02 -1.93
N GLY A 341 26.41 -46.14 -2.25
CA GLY A 341 26.65 -44.72 -2.39
C GLY A 341 27.09 -44.27 -3.79
N THR A 342 27.24 -45.20 -4.77
CA THR A 342 27.54 -44.85 -6.17
C THR A 342 26.34 -44.08 -6.72
N PRO A 343 26.51 -42.82 -7.25
CA PRO A 343 25.46 -42.11 -7.94
C PRO A 343 25.05 -42.88 -9.20
N MET A 344 23.75 -43.02 -9.42
CA MET A 344 23.25 -43.64 -10.67
C MET A 344 23.54 -42.77 -11.88
N SER A 345 23.97 -43.42 -12.94
CA SER A 345 24.14 -42.84 -14.26
C SER A 345 23.70 -43.84 -15.33
N TRP A 346 23.38 -43.40 -16.55
CA TRP A 346 22.93 -44.27 -17.61
C TRP A 346 24.02 -45.27 -18.06
N ASP A 347 25.29 -44.96 -17.86
CA ASP A 347 26.42 -45.84 -18.19
C ASP A 347 26.58 -47.03 -17.21
N LEU A 348 25.83 -47.04 -16.11
CA LEU A 348 25.73 -48.19 -15.19
C LEU A 348 24.63 -49.17 -15.58
N VAL A 349 23.76 -48.83 -16.52
CA VAL A 349 22.60 -49.65 -16.89
C VAL A 349 22.93 -50.54 -18.08
N ASP A 350 22.58 -51.81 -17.96
CA ASP A 350 22.69 -52.77 -19.08
C ASP A 350 21.47 -52.61 -20.00
N PHE A 351 21.73 -52.19 -21.22
CA PHE A 351 20.74 -52.04 -22.31
C PHE A 351 20.80 -53.20 -23.33
N THR A 352 21.58 -54.28 -23.03
CA THR A 352 21.75 -55.38 -24.01
C THR A 352 20.61 -56.40 -24.00
N GLU A 353 19.68 -56.34 -23.01
CA GLU A 353 18.47 -57.15 -23.07
C GLU A 353 17.56 -56.65 -24.20
N LYS A 354 17.60 -57.35 -25.32
CA LYS A 354 16.57 -57.24 -26.36
C LYS A 354 15.21 -57.60 -25.73
N GLU A 355 14.20 -56.76 -26.05
CA GLU A 355 12.80 -57.11 -25.92
C GLU A 355 12.61 -58.57 -26.39
N GLN A 356 12.44 -59.50 -25.45
CA GLN A 356 11.84 -60.79 -25.80
C GLN A 356 10.32 -60.48 -25.89
N GLN A 357 9.83 -60.52 -27.12
CA GLN A 357 8.43 -60.49 -27.50
C GLN A 357 7.61 -61.55 -26.80
#